data_82327aa169c14bb261085f5a020ca145
#
_entry.id   82327aa169c14bb261085f5a020ca145
#
_cell.length_a   1.000
_cell.length_b   1.000
_cell.length_c   1.000
_cell.angle_alpha   90.00
_cell.angle_beta   90.00
_cell.angle_gamma   90.00
#
_symmetry.space_group_name_H-M   'P 1'
#
loop_
_entity.id
_entity.type
_entity.pdbx_description
1 polymer ?
#
loop_
_entity_poly.entity_id
_entity_poly.type
_entity_poly.pdbx_seq_one_letter_code
_entity_poly.pdbx_strand_id
1 'polypeptide(L)'
;MSMVSRRAVLVAAGGLVAAATVGCSANTGGGDSGGSTTVKVTMANHVWTENVKKAIPEFEKASGLKIEITQLAEDQLSDQYNVKLNAGTSEIDVMMYRPLQEGRLFAQNKYFADLTSKAKADATWNLADFQAAPIAATTYQGKVVGVPIITEREVLYYRKDLLQKAGLSVPKTLDELEAAAKAIKAANPDVAGFVARTSKSPAVTQFSSFLYSMGGDWVDASGKAAVNSDAAKKAYAFYGGLIRNYGPANVSTDMSWPEAMAIFTQGKAAFYTEADSLYKNATDPAKSKVADTVGFAVFPAGPAGSKPYNIPSWALGINDASKNQANAWKFILWATSKEQTLAQQKGGIPGARASVWADADGTSSYPKDLAEAIAASAKGGVDHDRPIVAQVVKAREAVGQPIVDSIKGSDVTASVETAVKAFQAVLDTEKK
;
A
#
# COMPACT_ATOMS: atom_id res chain seq x y z
N MET A 1 -19.11 -20.04 59.02
CA MET A 1 -19.52 -18.98 59.94
C MET A 1 -19.55 -17.72 59.13
N SER A 2 -20.59 -17.11 58.94
CA SER A 2 -21.84 -16.55 59.37
C SER A 2 -22.21 -15.58 58.26
N MET A 3 -23.15 -15.78 57.46
CA MET A 3 -24.59 -15.47 57.53
C MET A 3 -24.95 -14.02 57.91
N VAL A 4 -25.81 -13.47 57.13
CA VAL A 4 -27.08 -12.75 57.32
C VAL A 4 -27.00 -11.27 56.91
N SER A 5 -27.88 -10.60 56.24
CA SER A 5 -29.25 -10.79 55.69
C SER A 5 -29.81 -9.43 55.26
N ARG A 6 -30.53 -9.44 54.16
CA ARG A 6 -31.77 -8.70 53.82
C ARG A 6 -32.13 -7.37 54.53
N ARG A 7 -32.57 -6.34 53.80
CA ARG A 7 -33.98 -5.90 53.76
C ARG A 7 -34.22 -4.81 52.71
N ALA A 8 -35.30 -5.02 51.96
CA ALA A 8 -35.97 -4.09 51.10
C ALA A 8 -36.84 -3.13 51.93
N VAL A 9 -37.08 -1.91 51.41
CA VAL A 9 -38.28 -1.11 51.69
C VAL A 9 -38.69 -0.38 50.44
N LEU A 10 -39.92 -0.70 50.01
CA LEU A 10 -40.77 0.07 49.12
C LEU A 10 -41.43 1.19 49.88
N VAL A 11 -41.57 2.39 49.28
CA VAL A 11 -42.76 3.25 49.51
C VAL A 11 -43.03 4.01 48.21
N ALA A 12 -44.30 3.90 47.79
CA ALA A 12 -44.95 4.59 46.69
C ALA A 12 -45.75 5.81 47.19
N ALA A 13 -46.07 6.71 46.29
CA ALA A 13 -47.21 7.65 46.19
C ALA A 13 -46.71 9.00 45.66
N GLY A 14 -47.22 9.67 44.64
CA GLY A 14 -48.53 9.77 44.09
C GLY A 14 -48.85 11.27 43.92
N GLY A 15 -49.37 11.72 42.76
CA GLY A 15 -49.96 13.07 42.60
C GLY A 15 -49.54 13.73 41.27
N LEU A 16 -50.27 13.65 40.28
CA LEU A 16 -51.40 14.26 39.57
C LEU A 16 -51.15 15.68 39.04
N VAL A 17 -51.09 15.80 37.70
CA VAL A 17 -51.84 16.68 36.78
C VAL A 17 -51.56 18.18 36.75
N ALA A 18 -51.10 18.68 35.61
CA ALA A 18 -51.78 19.77 34.90
C ALA A 18 -51.37 19.76 33.39
N ALA A 19 -52.36 19.60 32.55
CA ALA A 19 -52.29 19.79 31.11
C ALA A 19 -52.40 21.29 30.77
N ALA A 20 -51.62 21.74 29.80
CA ALA A 20 -51.92 22.95 29.05
C ALA A 20 -51.58 22.69 27.58
N THR A 21 -52.61 22.56 26.80
CA THR A 21 -52.64 22.63 25.33
C THR A 21 -52.39 24.07 24.89
N VAL A 22 -51.67 24.28 23.80
CA VAL A 22 -52.04 25.08 22.63
C VAL A 22 -50.82 25.33 21.77
N GLY A 23 -50.93 25.03 20.46
CA GLY A 23 -50.23 25.72 19.42
C GLY A 23 -49.73 24.82 18.29
N CYS A 24 -50.63 24.32 17.43
CA CYS A 24 -50.25 23.88 16.09
C CYS A 24 -49.61 25.02 15.31
N SER A 25 -48.40 24.81 14.86
CA SER A 25 -47.87 25.51 13.68
C SER A 25 -47.28 24.47 12.78
N ALA A 26 -48.02 24.07 11.77
CA ALA A 26 -47.55 23.26 10.66
C ALA A 26 -46.54 24.09 9.89
N ASN A 27 -45.29 23.68 9.92
CA ASN A 27 -44.31 24.09 8.95
C ASN A 27 -43.88 22.84 8.18
N THR A 28 -44.49 22.63 7.04
CA THR A 28 -44.09 21.67 6.03
C THR A 28 -42.76 22.17 5.38
N GLY A 29 -41.65 21.71 5.88
CA GLY A 29 -40.34 21.96 5.34
C GLY A 29 -39.55 20.66 5.36
N GLY A 30 -39.15 20.19 4.18
CA GLY A 30 -38.49 18.97 3.81
C GLY A 30 -37.68 18.27 4.89
N GLY A 31 -37.88 16.98 5.02
CA GLY A 31 -37.11 16.12 5.90
C GLY A 31 -35.64 16.07 5.50
N ASP A 32 -34.84 16.87 6.17
CA ASP A 32 -33.43 16.66 6.25
C ASP A 32 -33.22 15.58 7.33
N SER A 33 -32.92 14.38 6.89
CA SER A 33 -32.45 13.31 7.77
C SER A 33 -31.09 13.76 8.30
N GLY A 34 -31.09 14.45 9.45
CA GLY A 34 -29.91 14.99 10.10
C GLY A 34 -28.89 13.90 10.44
N GLY A 35 -28.07 13.55 9.47
CA GLY A 35 -26.89 12.74 9.66
C GLY A 35 -25.93 13.42 10.63
N SER A 36 -25.17 12.64 11.40
CA SER A 36 -24.14 13.18 12.29
C SER A 36 -23.22 14.13 11.54
N THR A 37 -22.94 15.30 12.09
CA THR A 37 -21.92 16.22 11.58
C THR A 37 -20.50 15.73 11.86
N THR A 38 -20.34 14.69 12.67
CA THR A 38 -19.03 14.07 12.96
C THR A 38 -18.78 12.88 12.03
N VAL A 39 -17.70 12.92 11.28
CA VAL A 39 -17.20 11.82 10.44
C VAL A 39 -16.11 11.06 11.20
N LYS A 40 -16.33 9.77 11.42
CA LYS A 40 -15.40 8.88 12.12
C LYS A 40 -14.47 8.21 11.11
N VAL A 41 -13.18 8.54 11.17
CA VAL A 41 -12.16 8.09 10.22
C VAL A 41 -11.15 7.20 10.92
N THR A 42 -10.96 5.97 10.43
CA THR A 42 -9.92 5.06 10.93
C THR A 42 -8.75 5.03 9.97
N MET A 43 -7.54 5.34 10.47
CA MET A 43 -6.33 5.55 9.67
C MET A 43 -5.14 4.78 10.22
N ALA A 44 -4.18 4.47 9.35
CA ALA A 44 -2.88 3.93 9.74
C ALA A 44 -1.98 5.01 10.37
N ASN A 45 -1.03 4.59 11.20
CA ASN A 45 0.13 5.39 11.57
C ASN A 45 1.02 5.59 10.34
N HIS A 46 0.81 6.68 9.64
CA HIS A 46 1.48 6.97 8.37
C HIS A 46 1.77 8.46 8.22
N VAL A 47 2.82 8.83 7.49
CA VAL A 47 3.17 10.24 7.23
C VAL A 47 2.02 10.97 6.53
N TRP A 48 1.30 10.32 5.62
CA TRP A 48 0.10 10.87 4.99
C TRP A 48 -0.95 11.28 6.04
N THR A 49 -1.20 10.42 7.01
CA THR A 49 -2.15 10.68 8.11
C THR A 49 -1.72 11.91 8.93
N GLU A 50 -0.43 11.99 9.27
CA GLU A 50 0.08 13.16 10.03
C GLU A 50 -0.02 14.46 9.23
N ASN A 51 0.15 14.40 7.92
CA ASN A 51 0.01 15.58 7.07
C ASN A 51 -1.45 16.01 6.92
N VAL A 52 -2.36 15.07 6.69
CA VAL A 52 -3.79 15.39 6.54
C VAL A 52 -4.39 15.93 7.83
N LYS A 53 -3.94 15.43 8.99
CA LYS A 53 -4.36 15.94 10.32
C LYS A 53 -4.08 17.44 10.48
N LYS A 54 -2.97 17.93 9.92
CA LYS A 54 -2.63 19.36 9.98
C LYS A 54 -3.59 20.22 9.16
N ALA A 55 -4.19 19.69 8.10
CA ALA A 55 -5.13 20.39 7.24
C ALA A 55 -6.60 20.24 7.67
N ILE A 56 -6.94 19.27 8.54
CA ILE A 56 -8.31 19.02 9.00
C ILE A 56 -8.99 20.25 9.62
N PRO A 57 -8.35 21.08 10.46
CA PRO A 57 -9.02 22.25 11.04
C PRO A 57 -9.57 23.23 9.99
N GLU A 58 -8.89 23.38 8.85
CA GLU A 58 -9.35 24.20 7.74
C GLU A 58 -10.56 23.56 7.05
N PHE A 59 -10.53 22.26 6.82
CA PHE A 59 -11.65 21.51 6.29
C PHE A 59 -12.88 21.59 7.21
N GLU A 60 -12.73 21.39 8.52
CA GLU A 60 -13.82 21.50 9.50
C GLU A 60 -14.46 22.88 9.47
N LYS A 61 -13.64 23.94 9.41
CA LYS A 61 -14.12 25.32 9.30
C LYS A 61 -14.92 25.57 8.01
N ALA A 62 -14.43 25.03 6.88
CA ALA A 62 -15.05 25.25 5.59
C ALA A 62 -16.34 24.40 5.41
N SER A 63 -16.37 23.18 5.92
CA SER A 63 -17.46 22.23 5.70
C SER A 63 -18.53 22.22 6.79
N GLY A 64 -18.22 22.74 7.99
CA GLY A 64 -19.06 22.61 9.19
C GLY A 64 -19.06 21.19 9.78
N LEU A 65 -18.27 20.27 9.24
CA LEU A 65 -18.12 18.90 9.75
C LEU A 65 -17.07 18.84 10.85
N LYS A 66 -17.11 17.79 11.66
CA LYS A 66 -16.08 17.40 12.61
C LYS A 66 -15.46 16.08 12.17
N ILE A 67 -14.14 15.94 12.31
CA ILE A 67 -13.40 14.73 11.97
C ILE A 67 -12.85 14.08 13.23
N GLU A 68 -13.35 12.91 13.54
CA GLU A 68 -12.86 12.08 14.64
C GLU A 68 -11.95 10.98 14.09
N ILE A 69 -10.67 10.99 14.47
CA ILE A 69 -9.67 10.06 13.95
C ILE A 69 -9.34 8.99 14.99
N THR A 70 -9.49 7.73 14.58
CA THR A 70 -8.84 6.58 15.23
C THR A 70 -7.59 6.23 14.43
N GLN A 71 -6.41 6.33 15.05
CA GLN A 71 -5.13 6.06 14.39
C GLN A 71 -4.46 4.85 15.01
N LEU A 72 -4.03 3.88 14.18
CA LEU A 72 -3.51 2.58 14.61
C LEU A 72 -2.26 2.19 13.82
N ALA A 73 -1.42 1.33 14.42
CA ALA A 73 -0.39 0.63 13.66
C ALA A 73 -1.03 -0.30 12.61
N GLU A 74 -0.30 -0.63 11.53
CA GLU A 74 -0.85 -1.37 10.39
C GLU A 74 -1.48 -2.71 10.78
N ASP A 75 -0.81 -3.48 11.65
CA ASP A 75 -1.33 -4.77 12.09
C ASP A 75 -2.58 -4.61 12.96
N GLN A 76 -2.56 -3.65 13.90
CA GLN A 76 -3.71 -3.32 14.73
C GLN A 76 -4.90 -2.82 13.90
N LEU A 77 -4.65 -2.09 12.80
CA LEU A 77 -5.66 -1.61 11.89
C LEU A 77 -6.39 -2.78 11.22
N SER A 78 -5.61 -3.75 10.69
CA SER A 78 -6.16 -4.96 10.07
C SER A 78 -6.98 -5.79 11.06
N ASP A 79 -6.47 -5.99 12.28
CA ASP A 79 -7.16 -6.74 13.32
C ASP A 79 -8.48 -6.05 13.73
N GLN A 80 -8.44 -4.73 13.90
CA GLN A 80 -9.63 -3.95 14.24
C GLN A 80 -10.69 -4.05 13.14
N TYR A 81 -10.30 -3.94 11.87
CA TYR A 81 -11.22 -4.09 10.76
C TYR A 81 -11.84 -5.48 10.72
N ASN A 82 -11.05 -6.53 10.88
CA ASN A 82 -11.56 -7.90 10.91
C ASN A 82 -12.61 -8.10 12.01
N VAL A 83 -12.41 -7.56 13.20
CA VAL A 83 -13.37 -7.67 14.31
C VAL A 83 -14.60 -6.81 14.05
N LYS A 84 -14.42 -5.51 13.80
CA LYS A 84 -15.52 -4.53 13.75
C LYS A 84 -16.39 -4.70 12.51
N LEU A 85 -15.79 -4.90 11.32
CA LEU A 85 -16.54 -5.04 10.07
C LEU A 85 -17.35 -6.35 10.03
N ASN A 86 -16.78 -7.46 10.55
CA ASN A 86 -17.51 -8.72 10.70
C ASN A 86 -18.74 -8.55 11.67
N ALA A 87 -18.62 -7.69 12.66
CA ALA A 87 -19.72 -7.37 13.56
C ALA A 87 -20.74 -6.37 12.98
N GLY A 88 -20.54 -5.90 11.74
CA GLY A 88 -21.44 -4.95 11.08
C GLY A 88 -21.45 -3.55 11.71
N THR A 89 -20.32 -3.09 12.24
CA THR A 89 -20.22 -1.79 12.92
C THR A 89 -20.59 -0.62 12.01
N SER A 90 -21.34 0.33 12.52
CA SER A 90 -21.57 1.65 11.92
C SER A 90 -20.70 2.76 12.54
N GLU A 91 -19.77 2.41 13.44
CA GLU A 91 -18.93 3.38 14.13
C GLU A 91 -17.69 3.82 13.33
N ILE A 92 -17.50 3.27 12.15
CA ILE A 92 -16.44 3.67 11.21
C ILE A 92 -17.15 4.20 9.97
N ASP A 93 -16.87 5.43 9.57
CA ASP A 93 -17.42 6.01 8.34
C ASP A 93 -16.43 5.88 7.19
N VAL A 94 -15.17 6.27 7.42
CA VAL A 94 -14.09 6.20 6.43
C VAL A 94 -12.99 5.27 6.92
N MET A 95 -12.54 4.40 6.02
CA MET A 95 -11.48 3.42 6.26
C MET A 95 -10.28 3.73 5.38
N MET A 96 -9.10 3.97 5.99
CA MET A 96 -7.84 3.88 5.27
C MET A 96 -7.44 2.40 5.22
N TYR A 97 -7.21 1.87 4.02
CA TYR A 97 -6.93 0.45 3.82
C TYR A 97 -5.91 0.22 2.71
N ARG A 98 -5.33 -0.99 2.65
CA ARG A 98 -4.37 -1.40 1.61
C ARG A 98 -5.11 -2.19 0.51
N PRO A 99 -5.28 -1.62 -0.70
CA PRO A 99 -6.12 -2.22 -1.74
C PRO A 99 -5.73 -3.66 -2.11
N LEU A 100 -4.43 -3.94 -2.21
CA LEU A 100 -3.92 -5.25 -2.56
C LEU A 100 -3.72 -6.20 -1.36
N GLN A 101 -4.00 -5.74 -0.14
CA GLN A 101 -3.91 -6.56 1.08
C GLN A 101 -5.29 -6.94 1.62
N GLU A 102 -6.12 -5.93 1.96
CA GLU A 102 -7.45 -6.15 2.52
C GLU A 102 -8.57 -5.95 1.49
N GLY A 103 -8.32 -5.12 0.45
CA GLY A 103 -9.38 -4.58 -0.39
C GLY A 103 -10.26 -5.63 -1.05
N ARG A 104 -9.68 -6.71 -1.59
CA ARG A 104 -10.47 -7.76 -2.24
C ARG A 104 -11.36 -8.52 -1.24
N LEU A 105 -10.81 -8.89 -0.08
CA LEU A 105 -11.58 -9.55 0.97
C LEU A 105 -12.73 -8.67 1.47
N PHE A 106 -12.45 -7.39 1.70
CA PHE A 106 -13.46 -6.45 2.19
C PHE A 106 -14.56 -6.19 1.13
N ALA A 107 -14.18 -6.13 -0.15
CA ALA A 107 -15.15 -6.00 -1.24
C ALA A 107 -16.03 -7.25 -1.39
N GLN A 108 -15.48 -8.45 -1.30
CA GLN A 108 -16.23 -9.72 -1.32
C GLN A 108 -17.23 -9.79 -0.16
N ASN A 109 -16.82 -9.35 1.02
CA ASN A 109 -17.67 -9.32 2.22
C ASN A 109 -18.64 -8.13 2.24
N LYS A 110 -18.65 -7.28 1.21
CA LYS A 110 -19.52 -6.11 1.07
C LYS A 110 -19.35 -5.10 2.21
N TYR A 111 -18.12 -4.92 2.68
CA TYR A 111 -17.82 -3.93 3.71
C TYR A 111 -17.67 -2.51 3.14
N PHE A 112 -17.48 -2.38 1.82
CA PHE A 112 -17.35 -1.09 1.14
C PHE A 112 -18.66 -0.65 0.52
N ALA A 113 -19.00 0.62 0.68
CA ALA A 113 -20.01 1.28 -0.12
C ALA A 113 -19.56 1.41 -1.59
N ASP A 114 -20.51 1.30 -2.51
CA ASP A 114 -20.27 1.56 -3.94
C ASP A 114 -20.14 3.07 -4.18
N LEU A 115 -18.96 3.52 -4.53
CA LEU A 115 -18.62 4.93 -4.80
C LEU A 115 -18.74 5.30 -6.27
N THR A 116 -19.09 4.37 -7.17
CA THR A 116 -19.01 4.53 -8.62
C THR A 116 -19.79 5.75 -9.12
N SER A 117 -21.06 5.88 -8.71
CA SER A 117 -21.91 6.99 -9.12
C SER A 117 -21.42 8.33 -8.55
N LYS A 118 -21.00 8.34 -7.27
CA LYS A 118 -20.47 9.54 -6.61
C LYS A 118 -19.17 10.00 -7.28
N ALA A 119 -18.25 9.08 -7.57
CA ALA A 119 -16.96 9.38 -8.18
C ALA A 119 -17.08 9.91 -9.62
N LYS A 120 -18.10 9.44 -10.38
CA LYS A 120 -18.34 9.90 -11.75
C LYS A 120 -19.12 11.21 -11.83
N ALA A 121 -19.92 11.53 -10.81
CA ALA A 121 -20.78 12.70 -10.85
C ALA A 121 -20.04 14.03 -10.61
N ASP A 122 -18.88 14.01 -9.91
CA ASP A 122 -18.13 15.22 -9.59
C ASP A 122 -17.05 15.49 -10.63
N ALA A 123 -17.40 16.32 -11.63
CA ALA A 123 -16.48 16.72 -12.70
C ALA A 123 -15.32 17.60 -12.18
N THR A 124 -15.53 18.33 -11.08
CA THR A 124 -14.50 19.18 -10.48
C THR A 124 -13.43 18.36 -9.79
N TRP A 125 -13.87 17.34 -9.03
CA TRP A 125 -12.95 16.38 -8.41
C TRP A 125 -12.23 15.52 -9.44
N ASN A 126 -12.89 15.21 -10.56
CA ASN A 126 -12.34 14.58 -11.76
C ASN A 126 -11.68 13.21 -11.50
N LEU A 127 -12.49 12.15 -11.51
CA LEU A 127 -12.00 10.77 -11.39
C LEU A 127 -10.98 10.40 -12.48
N ALA A 128 -11.10 10.96 -13.69
CA ALA A 128 -10.20 10.66 -14.82
C ALA A 128 -8.78 11.20 -14.64
N ASP A 129 -8.56 12.09 -13.67
CA ASP A 129 -7.22 12.58 -13.29
C ASP A 129 -6.42 11.57 -12.47
N PHE A 130 -7.06 10.54 -11.94
CA PHE A 130 -6.33 9.49 -11.21
C PHE A 130 -5.65 8.52 -12.18
N GLN A 131 -4.45 8.05 -11.81
CA GLN A 131 -3.73 7.04 -12.58
C GLN A 131 -4.56 5.76 -12.72
N ALA A 132 -4.56 5.17 -13.92
CA ALA A 132 -5.44 4.04 -14.26
C ALA A 132 -5.19 2.80 -13.40
N ALA A 133 -3.92 2.41 -13.19
CA ALA A 133 -3.58 1.22 -12.40
C ALA A 133 -4.01 1.34 -10.92
N PRO A 134 -3.75 2.45 -10.18
CA PRO A 134 -4.29 2.66 -8.85
C PRO A 134 -5.81 2.60 -8.76
N ILE A 135 -6.53 3.17 -9.73
CA ILE A 135 -8.01 3.08 -9.75
C ILE A 135 -8.48 1.66 -10.04
N ALA A 136 -7.81 0.94 -10.95
CA ALA A 136 -8.15 -0.47 -11.22
C ALA A 136 -8.04 -1.32 -9.95
N ALA A 137 -6.97 -1.13 -9.16
CA ALA A 137 -6.76 -1.84 -7.91
C ALA A 137 -7.76 -1.47 -6.78
N THR A 138 -8.43 -0.31 -6.88
CA THR A 138 -9.51 0.09 -5.96
C THR A 138 -10.91 -0.12 -6.57
N THR A 139 -10.99 -0.90 -7.67
CA THR A 139 -12.24 -1.27 -8.32
C THR A 139 -12.47 -2.77 -8.19
N TYR A 140 -13.64 -3.18 -7.73
CA TYR A 140 -14.03 -4.56 -7.59
C TYR A 140 -15.31 -4.85 -8.37
N GLN A 141 -15.30 -5.82 -9.31
CA GLN A 141 -16.45 -6.17 -10.17
C GLN A 141 -17.11 -4.93 -10.84
N GLY A 142 -16.28 -4.00 -11.34
CA GLY A 142 -16.75 -2.77 -11.98
C GLY A 142 -17.20 -1.65 -11.05
N LYS A 143 -17.15 -1.86 -9.74
CA LYS A 143 -17.52 -0.87 -8.72
C LYS A 143 -16.26 -0.23 -8.12
N VAL A 144 -16.21 1.10 -8.09
CA VAL A 144 -15.19 1.84 -7.34
C VAL A 144 -15.51 1.69 -5.86
N VAL A 145 -14.66 1.01 -5.11
CA VAL A 145 -14.83 0.74 -3.67
C VAL A 145 -13.89 1.56 -2.79
N GLY A 146 -13.00 2.32 -3.41
CA GLY A 146 -12.09 3.22 -2.71
C GLY A 146 -11.40 4.20 -3.64
N VAL A 147 -10.75 5.20 -3.05
CA VAL A 147 -9.97 6.23 -3.74
C VAL A 147 -8.51 6.10 -3.32
N PRO A 148 -7.57 5.87 -4.25
CA PRO A 148 -6.16 5.74 -3.93
C PRO A 148 -5.59 7.07 -3.42
N ILE A 149 -4.78 7.02 -2.36
CA ILE A 149 -4.17 8.20 -1.74
C ILE A 149 -2.64 8.19 -1.83
N ILE A 150 -2.03 7.01 -1.86
CA ILE A 150 -0.58 6.84 -1.99
C ILE A 150 -0.33 5.79 -3.07
N THR A 151 0.61 6.08 -3.96
CA THR A 151 1.04 5.16 -5.00
C THR A 151 2.51 4.81 -4.84
N GLU A 152 2.89 3.61 -5.25
CA GLU A 152 4.27 3.12 -5.16
C GLU A 152 4.68 2.44 -6.45
N ARG A 153 5.93 2.65 -6.85
CA ARG A 153 6.60 1.98 -7.95
C ARG A 153 7.94 1.48 -7.47
N GLU A 154 8.33 0.31 -7.90
CA GLU A 154 9.67 -0.17 -7.62
C GLU A 154 10.68 0.56 -8.50
N VAL A 155 11.72 1.09 -7.86
CA VAL A 155 12.83 1.78 -8.51
C VAL A 155 14.15 1.20 -8.02
N LEU A 156 15.20 1.40 -8.79
CA LEU A 156 16.57 1.07 -8.39
C LEU A 156 17.16 2.21 -7.56
N TYR A 157 17.55 1.93 -6.32
CA TYR A 157 18.42 2.76 -5.48
C TYR A 157 19.85 2.31 -5.70
N TYR A 158 20.78 3.23 -5.93
CA TYR A 158 22.19 2.87 -6.16
C TYR A 158 23.15 3.89 -5.54
N ARG A 159 24.39 3.45 -5.31
CA ARG A 159 25.49 4.26 -4.79
C ARG A 159 26.27 4.87 -5.94
N LYS A 160 26.07 6.19 -6.19
CA LYS A 160 26.78 6.98 -7.22
C LYS A 160 28.30 6.89 -7.08
N ASP A 161 28.80 7.02 -5.86
CA ASP A 161 30.23 6.99 -5.54
C ASP A 161 30.89 5.63 -5.83
N LEU A 162 30.19 4.52 -5.56
CA LEU A 162 30.71 3.19 -5.83
C LEU A 162 30.74 2.89 -7.33
N LEU A 163 29.71 3.31 -8.08
CA LEU A 163 29.71 3.19 -9.54
C LEU A 163 30.83 4.02 -10.16
N GLN A 164 31.00 5.27 -9.74
CA GLN A 164 32.06 6.14 -10.24
C GLN A 164 33.47 5.55 -9.96
N LYS A 165 33.66 5.08 -8.72
CA LYS A 165 34.97 4.45 -8.34
C LYS A 165 35.28 3.20 -9.14
N ALA A 166 34.23 2.42 -9.50
CA ALA A 166 34.38 1.21 -10.30
C ALA A 166 34.41 1.46 -11.83
N GLY A 167 34.19 2.70 -12.29
CA GLY A 167 34.06 3.03 -13.71
C GLY A 167 32.83 2.42 -14.38
N LEU A 168 31.74 2.19 -13.61
CA LEU A 168 30.52 1.55 -14.06
C LEU A 168 29.41 2.58 -14.33
N SER A 169 28.60 2.29 -15.33
CA SER A 169 27.35 3.01 -15.58
C SER A 169 26.21 2.49 -14.69
N VAL A 170 25.15 3.27 -14.57
CA VAL A 170 23.90 2.84 -13.91
C VAL A 170 23.31 1.65 -14.69
N PRO A 171 23.04 0.51 -14.04
CA PRO A 171 22.48 -0.67 -14.70
C PRO A 171 21.10 -0.40 -15.30
N LYS A 172 20.92 -0.77 -16.56
CA LYS A 172 19.65 -0.67 -17.30
C LYS A 172 18.95 -2.01 -17.46
N THR A 173 19.68 -3.09 -17.31
CA THR A 173 19.17 -4.46 -17.39
C THR A 173 19.50 -5.26 -16.13
N LEU A 174 18.78 -6.35 -15.91
CA LEU A 174 19.02 -7.25 -14.78
C LEU A 174 20.42 -7.88 -14.87
N ASP A 175 20.88 -8.21 -16.08
CA ASP A 175 22.24 -8.75 -16.30
C ASP A 175 23.31 -7.71 -15.97
N GLU A 176 23.10 -6.44 -16.34
CA GLU A 176 24.00 -5.34 -15.97
C GLU A 176 23.99 -5.10 -14.45
N LEU A 177 22.83 -5.23 -13.78
CA LEU A 177 22.72 -5.14 -12.33
C LEU A 177 23.54 -6.23 -11.64
N GLU A 178 23.43 -7.48 -12.11
CA GLU A 178 24.21 -8.59 -11.56
C GLU A 178 25.71 -8.38 -11.76
N ALA A 179 26.11 -8.00 -12.98
CA ALA A 179 27.52 -7.74 -13.30
C ALA A 179 28.10 -6.62 -12.42
N ALA A 180 27.36 -5.52 -12.25
CA ALA A 180 27.77 -4.40 -11.41
C ALA A 180 27.82 -4.79 -9.92
N ALA A 181 26.83 -5.52 -9.41
CA ALA A 181 26.80 -6.01 -8.04
C ALA A 181 28.01 -6.93 -7.74
N LYS A 182 28.34 -7.84 -8.67
CA LYS A 182 29.52 -8.70 -8.60
C LYS A 182 30.82 -7.89 -8.56
N ALA A 183 30.98 -6.94 -9.48
CA ALA A 183 32.21 -6.13 -9.59
C ALA A 183 32.42 -5.28 -8.32
N ILE A 184 31.36 -4.62 -7.81
CA ILE A 184 31.47 -3.78 -6.61
C ILE A 184 31.76 -4.64 -5.38
N LYS A 185 31.10 -5.81 -5.24
CA LYS A 185 31.33 -6.74 -4.13
C LYS A 185 32.77 -7.24 -4.11
N ALA A 186 33.32 -7.56 -5.28
CA ALA A 186 34.71 -8.01 -5.41
C ALA A 186 35.73 -6.92 -5.04
N ALA A 187 35.47 -5.67 -5.44
CA ALA A 187 36.32 -4.52 -5.13
C ALA A 187 36.15 -3.99 -3.68
N ASN A 188 35.04 -4.29 -3.03
CA ASN A 188 34.69 -3.81 -1.69
C ASN A 188 34.08 -4.97 -0.86
N PRO A 189 34.88 -5.88 -0.31
CA PRO A 189 34.34 -7.08 0.39
C PRO A 189 33.38 -6.81 1.54
N ASP A 190 33.50 -5.66 2.20
CA ASP A 190 32.64 -5.24 3.32
C ASP A 190 31.31 -4.61 2.88
N VAL A 191 31.12 -4.39 1.57
CA VAL A 191 29.91 -3.83 0.98
C VAL A 191 29.20 -4.91 0.17
N ALA A 192 27.93 -5.14 0.44
CA ALA A 192 27.09 -5.99 -0.39
C ALA A 192 26.93 -5.36 -1.78
N GLY A 193 27.00 -6.15 -2.84
CA GLY A 193 26.65 -5.69 -4.18
C GLY A 193 25.15 -5.38 -4.26
N PHE A 194 24.30 -6.21 -3.64
CA PHE A 194 22.85 -6.04 -3.63
C PHE A 194 22.24 -6.37 -2.27
N VAL A 195 21.22 -5.64 -1.86
CA VAL A 195 20.39 -5.95 -0.70
C VAL A 195 18.92 -5.96 -1.10
N ALA A 196 18.14 -6.80 -0.45
CA ALA A 196 16.72 -6.96 -0.74
C ALA A 196 15.95 -7.50 0.46
N ARG A 197 14.62 -7.50 0.37
CA ARG A 197 13.75 -8.23 1.29
C ARG A 197 13.99 -9.74 1.11
N THR A 198 14.08 -10.45 2.21
CA THR A 198 14.38 -11.89 2.20
C THR A 198 13.32 -12.72 2.92
N SER A 199 12.48 -12.09 3.73
CA SER A 199 11.39 -12.74 4.45
C SER A 199 10.29 -13.18 3.49
N LYS A 200 9.82 -14.39 3.67
CA LYS A 200 8.91 -15.11 2.77
C LYS A 200 7.78 -14.24 2.20
N SER A 201 6.90 -13.72 3.03
CA SER A 201 5.76 -12.93 2.58
C SER A 201 6.15 -11.50 2.18
N PRO A 202 6.96 -10.74 2.93
CA PRO A 202 7.41 -9.41 2.54
C PRO A 202 8.20 -9.36 1.23
N ALA A 203 9.04 -10.36 0.94
CA ALA A 203 9.83 -10.40 -0.28
C ALA A 203 9.01 -10.54 -1.57
N VAL A 204 7.78 -11.07 -1.49
CA VAL A 204 6.88 -11.22 -2.66
C VAL A 204 6.67 -9.87 -3.37
N THR A 205 6.49 -8.79 -2.62
CA THR A 205 6.33 -7.44 -3.17
C THR A 205 7.51 -7.04 -4.05
N GLN A 206 8.72 -7.07 -3.51
CA GLN A 206 9.93 -6.69 -4.24
C GLN A 206 10.28 -7.68 -5.36
N PHE A 207 10.07 -8.97 -5.15
CA PHE A 207 10.29 -10.01 -6.16
C PHE A 207 9.38 -9.86 -7.38
N SER A 208 8.20 -9.27 -7.24
CA SER A 208 7.21 -9.18 -8.32
C SER A 208 7.74 -8.49 -9.57
N SER A 209 8.50 -7.41 -9.43
CA SER A 209 9.09 -6.70 -10.57
C SER A 209 10.13 -7.54 -11.31
N PHE A 210 10.88 -8.38 -10.60
CA PHE A 210 11.77 -9.37 -11.23
C PHE A 210 10.97 -10.41 -12.00
N LEU A 211 9.88 -10.95 -11.41
CA LEU A 211 9.00 -11.90 -12.06
C LEU A 211 8.43 -11.34 -13.36
N TYR A 212 7.85 -10.14 -13.32
CA TYR A 212 7.24 -9.50 -14.49
C TYR A 212 8.27 -9.13 -15.56
N SER A 213 9.44 -8.62 -15.16
CA SER A 213 10.52 -8.27 -16.09
C SER A 213 11.14 -9.50 -16.75
N MET A 214 11.07 -10.68 -16.12
CA MET A 214 11.44 -11.96 -16.73
C MET A 214 10.33 -12.54 -17.64
N GLY A 215 9.13 -11.91 -17.68
CA GLY A 215 7.99 -12.34 -18.49
C GLY A 215 7.07 -13.34 -17.79
N GLY A 216 7.20 -13.50 -16.47
CA GLY A 216 6.31 -14.30 -15.64
C GLY A 216 5.16 -13.47 -15.03
N ASP A 217 4.21 -14.20 -14.45
CA ASP A 217 3.15 -13.65 -13.62
C ASP A 217 2.77 -14.70 -12.56
N TRP A 218 1.96 -14.30 -11.58
CA TRP A 218 1.43 -15.19 -10.55
C TRP A 218 0.45 -16.23 -11.11
N VAL A 219 -0.36 -15.80 -12.09
CA VAL A 219 -1.35 -16.64 -12.77
C VAL A 219 -1.16 -16.55 -14.28
N ASP A 220 -1.57 -17.60 -14.98
CA ASP A 220 -1.62 -17.61 -16.44
C ASP A 220 -2.91 -16.93 -16.97
N ALA A 221 -3.02 -16.82 -18.29
CA ALA A 221 -4.19 -16.25 -18.96
C ALA A 221 -5.52 -16.98 -18.65
N SER A 222 -5.46 -18.22 -18.16
CA SER A 222 -6.62 -19.00 -17.73
C SER A 222 -6.95 -18.82 -16.24
N GLY A 223 -6.15 -18.01 -15.51
CA GLY A 223 -6.30 -17.79 -14.08
C GLY A 223 -5.80 -18.95 -13.21
N LYS A 224 -4.93 -19.79 -13.72
CA LYS A 224 -4.26 -20.86 -12.95
C LYS A 224 -2.91 -20.36 -12.43
N ALA A 225 -2.46 -20.96 -11.33
CA ALA A 225 -1.15 -20.67 -10.77
C ALA A 225 -0.03 -20.92 -11.79
N ALA A 226 0.85 -19.91 -12.00
CA ALA A 226 1.90 -19.91 -13.02
C ALA A 226 3.32 -19.74 -12.45
N VAL A 227 3.48 -19.86 -11.13
CA VAL A 227 4.76 -19.66 -10.44
C VAL A 227 5.82 -20.72 -10.72
N ASN A 228 5.48 -21.78 -11.47
CA ASN A 228 6.40 -22.79 -11.99
C ASN A 228 6.69 -22.63 -13.49
N SER A 229 6.26 -21.55 -14.14
CA SER A 229 6.66 -21.25 -15.51
C SER A 229 8.18 -21.06 -15.63
N ASP A 230 8.75 -21.23 -16.82
CA ASP A 230 10.19 -21.04 -17.05
C ASP A 230 10.63 -19.61 -16.68
N ALA A 231 9.80 -18.60 -16.98
CA ALA A 231 10.04 -17.23 -16.60
C ALA A 231 10.07 -17.06 -15.08
N ALA A 232 9.13 -17.66 -14.35
CA ALA A 232 9.08 -17.61 -12.89
C ALA A 232 10.28 -18.34 -12.27
N LYS A 233 10.64 -19.54 -12.77
CA LYS A 233 11.83 -20.28 -12.30
C LYS A 233 13.12 -19.45 -12.47
N LYS A 234 13.28 -18.78 -13.63
CA LYS A 234 14.41 -17.86 -13.87
C LYS A 234 14.39 -16.67 -12.92
N ALA A 235 13.23 -16.07 -12.66
CA ALA A 235 13.10 -14.94 -11.74
C ALA A 235 13.48 -15.35 -10.30
N TYR A 236 13.00 -16.47 -9.80
CA TYR A 236 13.36 -16.99 -8.46
C TYR A 236 14.86 -17.29 -8.37
N ALA A 237 15.42 -17.96 -9.38
CA ALA A 237 16.86 -18.28 -9.41
C ALA A 237 17.71 -17.01 -9.45
N PHE A 238 17.32 -16.01 -10.24
CA PHE A 238 18.03 -14.73 -10.36
C PHE A 238 17.99 -13.95 -9.05
N TYR A 239 16.80 -13.73 -8.49
CA TYR A 239 16.63 -12.95 -7.24
C TYR A 239 17.38 -13.58 -6.07
N GLY A 240 17.20 -14.88 -5.86
CA GLY A 240 17.91 -15.59 -4.81
C GLY A 240 19.42 -15.67 -5.04
N GLY A 241 19.84 -15.86 -6.31
CA GLY A 241 21.25 -15.87 -6.72
C GLY A 241 21.93 -14.52 -6.48
N LEU A 242 21.27 -13.43 -6.82
CA LEU A 242 21.78 -12.07 -6.61
C LEU A 242 22.06 -11.80 -5.12
N ILE A 243 21.13 -12.19 -4.24
CA ILE A 243 21.26 -12.03 -2.80
C ILE A 243 22.30 -12.98 -2.22
N ARG A 244 22.27 -14.27 -2.59
CA ARG A 244 23.19 -15.29 -2.08
C ARG A 244 24.63 -14.99 -2.45
N ASN A 245 24.88 -14.58 -3.69
CA ASN A 245 26.23 -14.42 -4.22
C ASN A 245 26.83 -13.03 -3.89
N TYR A 246 26.01 -11.98 -3.89
CA TYR A 246 26.48 -10.60 -3.78
C TYR A 246 25.84 -9.84 -2.62
N GLY A 247 24.96 -10.44 -1.84
CA GLY A 247 24.33 -9.84 -0.68
C GLY A 247 25.26 -9.67 0.54
N PRO A 248 24.68 -9.27 1.67
CA PRO A 248 25.40 -9.20 2.95
C PRO A 248 25.95 -10.58 3.36
N ALA A 249 27.10 -10.58 4.02
CA ALA A 249 27.57 -11.81 4.66
C ALA A 249 26.55 -12.29 5.70
N ASN A 250 26.28 -13.60 5.73
CA ASN A 250 25.30 -14.22 6.64
C ASN A 250 23.90 -13.58 6.51
N VAL A 251 23.41 -13.42 5.29
CA VAL A 251 22.11 -12.82 5.02
C VAL A 251 21.01 -13.54 5.81
N SER A 252 20.25 -12.77 6.60
CA SER A 252 19.02 -13.26 7.24
C SER A 252 17.96 -13.54 6.20
N THR A 253 17.14 -14.57 6.38
CA THR A 253 15.96 -14.83 5.55
C THR A 253 14.67 -14.26 6.14
N ASP A 254 14.78 -13.31 7.09
CA ASP A 254 13.66 -12.68 7.80
C ASP A 254 13.62 -11.14 7.60
N MET A 255 14.36 -10.61 6.62
CA MET A 255 14.36 -9.17 6.36
C MET A 255 13.10 -8.75 5.58
N SER A 256 12.44 -7.70 6.08
CA SER A 256 11.46 -6.90 5.36
C SER A 256 12.12 -5.62 4.83
N TRP A 257 11.34 -4.63 4.40
CA TRP A 257 11.89 -3.39 3.88
C TRP A 257 12.71 -2.57 4.91
N PRO A 258 12.34 -2.51 6.22
CA PRO A 258 13.11 -1.69 7.17
C PRO A 258 14.54 -2.18 7.34
N GLU A 259 14.73 -3.51 7.45
CA GLU A 259 16.05 -4.11 7.64
C GLU A 259 16.91 -3.95 6.37
N ALA A 260 16.33 -4.21 5.19
CA ALA A 260 17.03 -4.03 3.93
C ALA A 260 17.40 -2.56 3.68
N MET A 261 16.47 -1.62 3.93
CA MET A 261 16.70 -0.18 3.84
C MET A 261 17.79 0.27 4.83
N ALA A 262 17.79 -0.25 6.06
CA ALA A 262 18.81 0.08 7.06
C ALA A 262 20.21 -0.33 6.58
N ILE A 263 20.38 -1.51 5.95
CA ILE A 263 21.65 -1.95 5.38
C ILE A 263 22.11 -0.97 4.29
N PHE A 264 21.20 -0.58 3.37
CA PHE A 264 21.51 0.37 2.30
C PHE A 264 21.87 1.76 2.84
N THR A 265 21.06 2.31 3.72
CA THR A 265 21.25 3.67 4.28
C THR A 265 22.49 3.78 5.18
N GLN A 266 22.93 2.68 5.78
CA GLN A 266 24.20 2.62 6.51
C GLN A 266 25.45 2.48 5.58
N GLY A 267 25.25 2.47 4.25
CA GLY A 267 26.32 2.39 3.25
C GLY A 267 26.89 0.99 3.09
N LYS A 268 26.18 -0.03 3.54
CA LYS A 268 26.61 -1.43 3.50
C LYS A 268 26.16 -2.20 2.26
N ALA A 269 25.47 -1.54 1.31
CA ALA A 269 25.09 -2.12 0.02
C ALA A 269 25.24 -1.10 -1.12
N ALA A 270 25.53 -1.58 -2.33
CA ALA A 270 25.68 -0.77 -3.53
C ALA A 270 24.33 -0.53 -4.24
N PHE A 271 23.51 -1.58 -4.30
CA PHE A 271 22.21 -1.56 -4.97
C PHE A 271 21.11 -2.08 -4.05
N TYR A 272 19.92 -1.51 -4.24
CA TYR A 272 18.68 -1.91 -3.61
C TYR A 272 17.53 -1.60 -4.57
N THR A 273 16.54 -2.48 -4.72
CA THR A 273 15.30 -2.15 -5.41
C THR A 273 14.19 -2.04 -4.39
N GLU A 274 13.40 -0.97 -4.43
CA GLU A 274 12.34 -0.76 -3.45
C GLU A 274 11.37 0.31 -3.90
N ALA A 275 10.26 0.46 -3.17
CA ALA A 275 9.24 1.47 -3.40
C ALA A 275 9.84 2.89 -3.42
N ASP A 276 9.45 3.67 -4.42
CA ASP A 276 9.80 5.08 -4.56
C ASP A 276 9.32 5.95 -3.39
N SER A 277 8.23 5.56 -2.71
CA SER A 277 7.69 6.25 -1.54
C SER A 277 8.65 6.29 -0.35
N LEU A 278 9.63 5.39 -0.31
CA LEU A 278 10.58 5.25 0.79
C LEU A 278 11.87 6.07 0.60
N TYR A 279 12.02 6.82 -0.49
CA TYR A 279 13.25 7.53 -0.86
C TYR A 279 13.79 8.45 0.24
N LYS A 280 12.93 9.07 1.03
CA LYS A 280 13.36 9.94 2.13
C LYS A 280 14.18 9.24 3.20
N ASN A 281 14.02 7.92 3.37
CA ASN A 281 14.91 7.16 4.26
C ASN A 281 16.35 7.16 3.76
N ALA A 282 16.56 7.21 2.44
CA ALA A 282 17.89 7.20 1.83
C ALA A 282 18.47 8.61 1.62
N THR A 283 17.62 9.63 1.45
CA THR A 283 18.05 11.01 1.15
C THR A 283 18.09 11.95 2.38
N ASP A 284 17.54 11.55 3.51
CA ASP A 284 17.57 12.32 4.74
C ASP A 284 18.91 12.12 5.46
N PRO A 285 19.79 13.17 5.57
CA PRO A 285 21.10 13.02 6.21
C PRO A 285 21.02 12.68 7.70
N ALA A 286 19.88 12.93 8.35
CA ALA A 286 19.66 12.50 9.74
C ALA A 286 19.45 10.98 9.88
N LYS A 287 19.10 10.28 8.78
CA LYS A 287 18.77 8.85 8.76
C LYS A 287 19.76 8.03 7.94
N SER A 288 20.44 8.64 6.98
CA SER A 288 21.20 7.96 5.94
C SER A 288 22.63 8.47 5.86
N LYS A 289 23.59 7.55 5.89
CA LYS A 289 25.02 7.84 5.61
C LYS A 289 25.32 7.99 4.12
N VAL A 290 24.33 7.67 3.27
CA VAL A 290 24.48 7.72 1.81
C VAL A 290 23.62 8.81 1.18
N ALA A 291 23.10 9.73 1.98
CA ALA A 291 22.18 10.79 1.53
C ALA A 291 22.74 11.59 0.33
N ASP A 292 24.02 11.92 0.36
CA ASP A 292 24.69 12.70 -0.70
C ASP A 292 25.10 11.83 -1.91
N THR A 293 25.11 10.50 -1.77
CA THR A 293 25.66 9.58 -2.78
C THR A 293 24.60 8.64 -3.37
N VAL A 294 23.38 8.63 -2.81
CA VAL A 294 22.28 7.84 -3.37
C VAL A 294 21.84 8.39 -4.73
N GLY A 295 21.59 7.52 -5.67
CA GLY A 295 20.93 7.79 -6.94
C GLY A 295 19.75 6.87 -7.15
N PHE A 296 18.88 7.26 -8.09
CA PHE A 296 17.69 6.53 -8.42
C PHE A 296 17.64 6.26 -9.93
N ALA A 297 17.11 5.11 -10.31
CA ALA A 297 16.87 4.77 -11.70
C ALA A 297 15.61 3.92 -11.84
N VAL A 298 15.12 3.82 -13.08
CA VAL A 298 14.05 2.89 -13.44
C VAL A 298 14.48 1.47 -13.06
N PHE A 299 13.54 0.63 -12.65
CA PHE A 299 13.79 -0.79 -12.40
C PHE A 299 14.46 -1.43 -13.63
N PRO A 300 15.56 -2.18 -13.47
CA PRO A 300 16.30 -2.75 -14.59
C PRO A 300 15.46 -3.69 -15.44
N ALA A 301 15.60 -3.60 -16.77
CA ALA A 301 14.85 -4.40 -17.71
C ALA A 301 15.31 -5.87 -17.70
N GLY A 302 14.38 -6.80 -17.68
CA GLY A 302 14.58 -8.19 -18.01
C GLY A 302 14.26 -8.48 -19.49
N PRO A 303 14.16 -9.75 -19.89
CA PRO A 303 13.78 -10.14 -21.25
C PRO A 303 12.44 -9.59 -21.73
N ALA A 304 11.49 -9.34 -20.82
CA ALA A 304 10.18 -8.73 -21.13
C ALA A 304 10.17 -7.19 -21.00
N GLY A 305 11.32 -6.57 -20.81
CA GLY A 305 11.48 -5.15 -20.56
C GLY A 305 11.50 -4.82 -19.07
N SER A 306 11.51 -3.52 -18.74
CA SER A 306 11.34 -3.05 -17.36
C SER A 306 9.85 -3.08 -17.00
N LYS A 307 9.50 -3.89 -16.01
CA LYS A 307 8.12 -4.11 -15.56
C LYS A 307 8.01 -3.98 -14.03
N PRO A 308 8.30 -2.78 -13.48
CA PRO A 308 8.10 -2.56 -12.05
C PRO A 308 6.62 -2.64 -11.69
N TYR A 309 6.30 -2.97 -10.44
CA TYR A 309 4.96 -2.72 -9.96
C TYR A 309 4.67 -1.20 -9.94
N ASN A 310 3.40 -0.84 -10.15
CA ASN A 310 2.85 0.52 -9.98
C ASN A 310 1.49 0.38 -9.29
N ILE A 311 1.46 0.48 -7.99
CA ILE A 311 0.33 0.09 -7.15
C ILE A 311 -0.15 1.23 -6.26
N PRO A 312 -1.43 1.21 -5.82
CA PRO A 312 -1.86 2.01 -4.67
C PRO A 312 -1.47 1.25 -3.39
N SER A 313 -0.59 1.81 -2.60
CA SER A 313 -0.27 1.23 -1.28
C SER A 313 -1.37 1.48 -0.28
N TRP A 314 -2.03 2.64 -0.35
CA TRP A 314 -3.14 3.03 0.51
C TRP A 314 -4.28 3.70 -0.25
N ALA A 315 -5.50 3.47 0.22
CA ALA A 315 -6.72 4.08 -0.28
C ALA A 315 -7.68 4.44 0.86
N LEU A 316 -8.65 5.31 0.56
CA LEU A 316 -9.79 5.59 1.44
C LEU A 316 -11.04 4.94 0.87
N GLY A 317 -11.78 4.20 1.70
CA GLY A 317 -13.09 3.64 1.38
C GLY A 317 -14.14 4.09 2.40
N ILE A 318 -15.41 3.94 2.06
CA ILE A 318 -16.53 4.18 2.98
C ILE A 318 -17.06 2.83 3.45
N ASN A 319 -17.24 2.68 4.76
CA ASN A 319 -17.90 1.51 5.32
C ASN A 319 -19.38 1.48 4.88
N ASP A 320 -19.82 0.39 4.27
CA ASP A 320 -21.21 0.24 3.78
C ASP A 320 -22.24 0.34 4.89
N ALA A 321 -21.91 -0.10 6.11
CA ALA A 321 -22.77 0.00 7.29
C ALA A 321 -22.84 1.42 7.88
N SER A 322 -22.01 2.37 7.42
CA SER A 322 -22.02 3.75 7.91
C SER A 322 -23.38 4.42 7.65
N LYS A 323 -23.89 5.14 8.64
CA LYS A 323 -25.10 5.98 8.53
C LYS A 323 -24.77 7.41 8.10
N ASN A 324 -23.49 7.71 7.87
CA ASN A 324 -22.97 9.04 7.55
C ASN A 324 -22.22 9.09 6.21
N GLN A 325 -22.57 8.21 5.26
CA GLN A 325 -21.86 8.05 3.98
C GLN A 325 -21.75 9.34 3.15
N ALA A 326 -22.75 10.24 3.23
CA ALA A 326 -22.72 11.50 2.49
C ALA A 326 -21.59 12.43 3.00
N ASN A 327 -21.42 12.57 4.30
CA ASN A 327 -20.36 13.38 4.89
C ASN A 327 -19.01 12.68 4.82
N ALA A 328 -18.96 11.35 4.91
CA ALA A 328 -17.78 10.54 4.64
C ALA A 328 -17.24 10.79 3.22
N TRP A 329 -18.14 10.88 2.23
CA TRP A 329 -17.76 11.21 0.86
C TRP A 329 -17.21 12.64 0.72
N LYS A 330 -17.78 13.64 1.38
CA LYS A 330 -17.23 15.01 1.40
C LYS A 330 -15.81 15.05 1.94
N PHE A 331 -15.53 14.27 2.99
CA PHE A 331 -14.17 14.14 3.51
C PHE A 331 -13.23 13.50 2.48
N ILE A 332 -13.63 12.41 1.80
CA ILE A 332 -12.80 11.77 0.78
C ILE A 332 -12.54 12.72 -0.40
N LEU A 333 -13.56 13.44 -0.89
CA LEU A 333 -13.40 14.44 -1.97
C LEU A 333 -12.33 15.47 -1.60
N TRP A 334 -12.41 16.02 -0.39
CA TRP A 334 -11.43 16.99 0.08
C TRP A 334 -10.03 16.37 0.24
N ALA A 335 -9.93 15.26 0.97
CA ALA A 335 -8.65 14.62 1.29
C ALA A 335 -7.90 14.11 0.04
N THR A 336 -8.62 13.88 -1.06
CA THR A 336 -8.10 13.42 -2.35
C THR A 336 -8.23 14.47 -3.46
N SER A 337 -8.53 15.73 -3.12
CA SER A 337 -8.54 16.83 -4.08
C SER A 337 -7.15 17.05 -4.70
N LYS A 338 -7.09 17.80 -5.80
CA LYS A 338 -5.81 18.16 -6.43
C LYS A 338 -4.92 18.92 -5.44
N GLU A 339 -5.50 19.87 -4.69
CA GLU A 339 -4.80 20.70 -3.72
C GLU A 339 -4.20 19.88 -2.59
N GLN A 340 -4.99 18.96 -2.00
CA GLN A 340 -4.50 18.09 -0.91
C GLN A 340 -3.46 17.08 -1.43
N THR A 341 -3.67 16.50 -2.62
CA THR A 341 -2.68 15.62 -3.25
C THR A 341 -1.37 16.35 -3.53
N LEU A 342 -1.43 17.61 -4.02
CA LEU A 342 -0.25 18.44 -4.24
C LEU A 342 0.48 18.74 -2.92
N ALA A 343 -0.25 19.10 -1.88
CA ALA A 343 0.33 19.35 -0.56
C ALA A 343 1.04 18.11 0.01
N GLN A 344 0.41 16.93 -0.12
CA GLN A 344 1.02 15.65 0.27
C GLN A 344 2.28 15.37 -0.56
N GLN A 345 2.22 15.58 -1.87
CA GLN A 345 3.33 15.27 -2.78
C GLN A 345 4.51 16.23 -2.59
N LYS A 346 4.29 17.52 -2.32
CA LYS A 346 5.31 18.46 -1.84
C LYS A 346 5.94 17.99 -0.52
N GLY A 347 5.18 17.32 0.34
CA GLY A 347 5.67 16.62 1.53
C GLY A 347 6.46 15.34 1.24
N GLY A 348 6.56 14.93 -0.04
CA GLY A 348 7.26 13.72 -0.48
C GLY A 348 6.44 12.43 -0.41
N ILE A 349 5.11 12.53 -0.40
CA ILE A 349 4.20 11.38 -0.44
C ILE A 349 3.67 11.24 -1.87
N PRO A 350 4.03 10.17 -2.59
CA PRO A 350 3.61 9.98 -3.98
C PRO A 350 2.09 9.83 -4.09
N GLY A 351 1.42 10.81 -4.70
CA GLY A 351 -0.03 10.81 -4.90
C GLY A 351 -0.47 10.03 -6.13
N ALA A 352 -1.79 9.83 -6.25
CA ALA A 352 -2.40 9.07 -7.34
C ALA A 352 -2.88 9.93 -8.52
N ARG A 353 -2.77 11.27 -8.45
CA ARG A 353 -3.27 12.17 -9.50
C ARG A 353 -2.22 12.46 -10.57
N ALA A 354 -2.58 12.22 -11.84
CA ALA A 354 -1.69 12.45 -12.98
C ALA A 354 -1.35 13.94 -13.15
N SER A 355 -2.32 14.84 -12.94
CA SER A 355 -2.10 16.29 -13.04
C SER A 355 -1.13 16.85 -12.00
N VAL A 356 -1.02 16.22 -10.82
CA VAL A 356 -0.08 16.62 -9.78
C VAL A 356 1.35 16.16 -10.15
N TRP A 357 1.50 15.01 -10.78
CA TRP A 357 2.79 14.56 -11.30
C TRP A 357 3.27 15.37 -12.51
N ALA A 358 2.36 15.96 -13.27
CA ALA A 358 2.68 16.88 -14.38
C ALA A 358 2.98 18.32 -13.90
N ASP A 359 2.68 18.63 -12.65
CA ASP A 359 2.93 19.94 -12.04
C ASP A 359 4.37 20.02 -11.51
N ALA A 360 5.10 21.09 -11.88
CA ALA A 360 6.47 21.31 -11.41
C ALA A 360 6.57 21.37 -9.88
N ASP A 361 5.58 21.96 -9.23
CA ASP A 361 5.47 22.00 -7.78
C ASP A 361 5.27 20.60 -7.17
N GLY A 362 4.51 19.73 -7.85
CA GLY A 362 4.26 18.36 -7.43
C GLY A 362 5.51 17.49 -7.40
N THR A 363 6.51 17.79 -8.22
CA THR A 363 7.77 17.04 -8.29
C THR A 363 8.94 17.73 -7.60
N SER A 364 8.75 18.96 -7.09
CA SER A 364 9.82 19.81 -6.56
C SER A 364 10.58 19.25 -5.35
N SER A 365 9.94 18.36 -4.58
CA SER A 365 10.55 17.71 -3.41
C SER A 365 11.29 16.42 -3.72
N TYR A 366 11.22 15.94 -4.97
CA TYR A 366 11.84 14.69 -5.39
C TYR A 366 13.21 14.97 -6.02
N PRO A 367 14.23 14.12 -5.76
CA PRO A 367 15.43 14.11 -6.59
C PRO A 367 15.07 13.98 -8.07
N LYS A 368 15.77 14.71 -8.93
CA LYS A 368 15.46 14.73 -10.37
C LYS A 368 15.46 13.32 -11.00
N ASP A 369 16.49 12.54 -10.69
CA ASP A 369 16.63 11.16 -11.16
C ASP A 369 15.50 10.25 -10.67
N LEU A 370 15.01 10.48 -9.43
CA LEU A 370 13.83 9.77 -8.91
C LEU A 370 12.55 10.16 -9.65
N ALA A 371 12.32 11.46 -9.86
CA ALA A 371 11.14 11.93 -10.58
C ALA A 371 11.08 11.37 -12.02
N GLU A 372 12.23 11.31 -12.71
CA GLU A 372 12.37 10.70 -14.03
C GLU A 372 12.07 9.18 -13.99
N ALA A 373 12.59 8.46 -12.99
CA ALA A 373 12.34 7.03 -12.79
C ALA A 373 10.85 6.75 -12.53
N ILE A 374 10.19 7.55 -11.70
CA ILE A 374 8.75 7.47 -11.39
C ILE A 374 7.93 7.67 -12.68
N ALA A 375 8.23 8.72 -13.46
CA ALA A 375 7.51 9.02 -14.69
C ALA A 375 7.65 7.91 -15.75
N ALA A 376 8.82 7.30 -15.84
CA ALA A 376 9.05 6.16 -16.74
C ALA A 376 8.33 4.90 -16.26
N SER A 377 8.41 4.58 -14.97
CA SER A 377 7.77 3.42 -14.34
C SER A 377 6.24 3.48 -14.43
N ALA A 378 5.65 4.69 -14.32
CA ALA A 378 4.20 4.86 -14.43
C ALA A 378 3.62 4.45 -15.79
N LYS A 379 4.43 4.50 -16.88
CA LYS A 379 3.99 4.15 -18.24
C LYS A 379 3.94 2.64 -18.52
N GLY A 380 4.76 1.85 -17.83
CA GLY A 380 4.92 0.42 -18.08
C GLY A 380 4.75 -0.47 -16.87
N GLY A 381 4.36 0.11 -15.74
CA GLY A 381 4.23 -0.59 -14.47
C GLY A 381 3.04 -1.55 -14.42
N VAL A 382 3.20 -2.62 -13.65
CA VAL A 382 2.18 -3.64 -13.39
C VAL A 382 1.34 -3.22 -12.18
N ASP A 383 0.03 -3.39 -12.26
CA ASP A 383 -0.95 -2.91 -11.27
C ASP A 383 -1.03 -3.72 -9.97
N HIS A 384 -0.15 -4.68 -9.81
CA HIS A 384 -0.08 -5.51 -8.61
C HIS A 384 1.37 -5.96 -8.31
N ASP A 385 1.65 -6.15 -7.02
CA ASP A 385 2.94 -6.59 -6.48
C ASP A 385 2.86 -7.97 -5.80
N ARG A 386 1.71 -8.63 -5.90
CA ARG A 386 1.36 -9.88 -5.24
C ARG A 386 0.18 -10.56 -5.93
N PRO A 387 -0.12 -11.85 -5.67
CA PRO A 387 -1.34 -12.47 -6.16
C PRO A 387 -2.60 -11.69 -5.74
N ILE A 388 -3.50 -11.45 -6.70
CA ILE A 388 -4.77 -10.75 -6.46
C ILE A 388 -5.84 -11.75 -6.02
N VAL A 389 -5.89 -12.03 -4.73
CA VAL A 389 -6.82 -12.98 -4.10
C VAL A 389 -7.33 -12.45 -2.75
N ALA A 390 -8.46 -12.95 -2.26
CA ALA A 390 -8.96 -12.57 -0.94
C ALA A 390 -8.09 -13.13 0.20
N GLN A 391 -7.58 -14.36 0.02
CA GLN A 391 -6.68 -15.00 0.97
C GLN A 391 -5.20 -14.65 0.68
N VAL A 392 -4.89 -13.37 0.54
CA VAL A 392 -3.57 -12.87 0.11
C VAL A 392 -2.43 -13.33 1.01
N VAL A 393 -2.65 -13.45 2.31
CA VAL A 393 -1.62 -13.92 3.26
C VAL A 393 -1.18 -15.34 2.91
N LYS A 394 -2.14 -16.26 2.70
CA LYS A 394 -1.84 -17.63 2.31
C LYS A 394 -1.18 -17.72 0.94
N ALA A 395 -1.64 -16.91 -0.02
CA ALA A 395 -1.03 -16.86 -1.34
C ALA A 395 0.43 -16.38 -1.25
N ARG A 396 0.72 -15.29 -0.52
CA ARG A 396 2.09 -14.77 -0.33
C ARG A 396 2.99 -15.79 0.38
N GLU A 397 2.47 -16.53 1.35
CA GLU A 397 3.22 -17.62 1.99
C GLU A 397 3.58 -18.72 1.00
N ALA A 398 2.64 -19.10 0.12
CA ALA A 398 2.89 -20.13 -0.88
C ALA A 398 3.93 -19.69 -1.92
N VAL A 399 3.73 -18.53 -2.57
CA VAL A 399 4.60 -18.04 -3.64
C VAL A 399 5.93 -17.45 -3.13
N GLY A 400 6.01 -17.10 -1.86
CA GLY A 400 7.22 -16.57 -1.24
C GLY A 400 8.22 -17.64 -0.77
N GLN A 401 7.79 -18.89 -0.58
CA GLN A 401 8.69 -19.95 -0.16
C GLN A 401 9.84 -20.19 -1.16
N PRO A 402 9.62 -20.26 -2.49
CA PRO A 402 10.71 -20.40 -3.44
C PRO A 402 11.74 -19.25 -3.41
N ILE A 403 11.37 -18.04 -2.98
CA ILE A 403 12.32 -16.93 -2.79
C ILE A 403 13.33 -17.31 -1.72
N VAL A 404 12.85 -17.74 -0.55
CA VAL A 404 13.69 -18.13 0.59
C VAL A 404 14.58 -19.33 0.23
N ASP A 405 14.02 -20.33 -0.45
CA ASP A 405 14.73 -21.53 -0.86
C ASP A 405 15.84 -21.21 -1.87
N SER A 406 15.56 -20.31 -2.82
CA SER A 406 16.56 -19.83 -3.77
C SER A 406 17.70 -19.06 -3.10
N ILE A 407 17.40 -18.20 -2.12
CA ILE A 407 18.41 -17.49 -1.32
C ILE A 407 19.31 -18.49 -0.59
N LYS A 408 18.75 -19.56 -0.05
CA LYS A 408 19.48 -20.64 0.63
C LYS A 408 20.25 -21.56 -0.30
N GLY A 409 20.05 -21.44 -1.61
CA GLY A 409 20.70 -22.29 -2.62
C GLY A 409 20.03 -23.65 -2.81
N SER A 410 18.79 -23.80 -2.35
CA SER A 410 18.00 -25.02 -2.57
C SER A 410 17.51 -25.12 -4.04
N ASP A 411 17.07 -26.31 -4.45
CA ASP A 411 16.52 -26.54 -5.77
C ASP A 411 15.22 -25.76 -5.98
N VAL A 412 15.29 -24.73 -6.81
CA VAL A 412 14.15 -23.87 -7.15
C VAL A 412 13.05 -24.66 -7.84
N THR A 413 13.38 -25.68 -8.66
CA THR A 413 12.41 -26.48 -9.41
C THR A 413 11.49 -27.22 -8.45
N ALA A 414 12.03 -27.93 -7.46
CA ALA A 414 11.24 -28.63 -6.46
C ALA A 414 10.37 -27.68 -5.61
N SER A 415 10.93 -26.51 -5.27
CA SER A 415 10.23 -25.51 -4.46
C SER A 415 9.03 -24.90 -5.21
N VAL A 416 9.19 -24.52 -6.49
CA VAL A 416 8.06 -23.95 -7.28
C VAL A 416 6.96 -24.98 -7.58
N GLU A 417 7.29 -26.27 -7.74
CA GLU A 417 6.27 -27.33 -7.90
C GLU A 417 5.42 -27.51 -6.63
N THR A 418 5.98 -27.28 -5.48
CA THR A 418 5.23 -27.23 -4.21
C THR A 418 4.40 -25.96 -4.11
N ALA A 419 5.00 -24.81 -4.44
CA ALA A 419 4.36 -23.50 -4.38
C ALA A 419 3.15 -23.40 -5.32
N VAL A 420 3.26 -23.92 -6.56
CA VAL A 420 2.14 -23.87 -7.52
C VAL A 420 0.93 -24.65 -7.03
N LYS A 421 1.13 -25.82 -6.40
CA LYS A 421 0.03 -26.60 -5.81
C LYS A 421 -0.64 -25.86 -4.65
N ALA A 422 0.16 -25.29 -3.75
CA ALA A 422 -0.34 -24.54 -2.61
C ALA A 422 -1.09 -23.26 -3.05
N PHE A 423 -0.55 -22.55 -4.05
CA PHE A 423 -1.18 -21.34 -4.57
C PHE A 423 -2.45 -21.68 -5.38
N GLN A 424 -2.45 -22.76 -6.19
CA GLN A 424 -3.64 -23.21 -6.90
C GLN A 424 -4.78 -23.54 -5.92
N ALA A 425 -4.48 -24.17 -4.79
CA ALA A 425 -5.48 -24.44 -3.77
C ALA A 425 -6.11 -23.15 -3.21
N VAL A 426 -5.36 -22.06 -3.10
CA VAL A 426 -5.91 -20.74 -2.74
C VAL A 426 -6.82 -20.22 -3.85
N LEU A 427 -6.37 -20.26 -5.11
CA LEU A 427 -7.16 -19.83 -6.28
C LEU A 427 -8.48 -20.59 -6.41
N ASP A 428 -8.49 -21.89 -6.11
CA ASP A 428 -9.69 -22.73 -6.17
C ASP A 428 -10.74 -22.35 -5.12
N THR A 429 -10.34 -21.67 -4.03
CA THR A 429 -11.29 -21.12 -3.05
C THR A 429 -11.93 -19.81 -3.53
N GLU A 430 -11.26 -19.05 -4.40
CA GLU A 430 -11.78 -17.79 -4.96
C GLU A 430 -12.94 -18.01 -5.96
N LYS A 431 -13.03 -19.19 -6.56
CA LYS A 431 -14.03 -19.54 -7.58
C LYS A 431 -15.39 -20.00 -7.00
N LYS A 432 -15.46 -20.13 -5.69
CA LYS A 432 -16.69 -20.50 -4.99
C LYS A 432 -17.37 -19.26 -4.39
#